data_bdf6259fa133e7513267b2fc14b4ec5b
#
_entry.id   bdf6259fa133e7513267b2fc14b4ec5b
#
_cell.length_a   1.000
_cell.length_b   1.000
_cell.length_c   1.000
_cell.angle_alpha   90.00
_cell.angle_beta   90.00
_cell.angle_gamma   90.00
#
_symmetry.space_group_name_H-M   'P 1'
#
loop_
_entity.id
_entity.type
_entity.pdbx_description
1 polymer ?
#
loop_
_entity_poly.entity_id
_entity_poly.type
_entity_poly.pdbx_seq_one_letter_code
_entity_poly.pdbx_strand_id
1 'polypeptide(L)'
;YMAIDGVAPRAKMNQQRSRRFRSASEAAKEREEARRRGEPEPEGEPFDSNCITPGTEFMARLTEHLKFYVRKKQTEDPLWAKVTVILSGHEVRGEGEHKIMEHIRWARTQPDWEPNQTHCLYGLDADLIMLALVTHEPHFCLLREVVKFGGGERGQPSREILSNPTD
;
A
#
# COMPACT_ATOMS: atom_id res chain seq x y z
N TYR A 1 5.10 -11.30 -2.89
CA TYR A 1 3.90 -10.91 -3.63
C TYR A 1 3.67 -9.42 -3.48
N MET A 2 3.59 -8.69 -4.59
CA MET A 2 3.36 -7.25 -4.61
C MET A 2 1.97 -7.00 -5.20
N ALA A 3 1.10 -6.33 -4.45
CA ALA A 3 -0.26 -6.05 -4.90
C ALA A 3 -0.55 -4.55 -4.92
N ILE A 4 -1.07 -4.07 -6.04
CA ILE A 4 -1.58 -2.71 -6.20
C ILE A 4 -3.09 -2.78 -6.30
N ASP A 5 -3.80 -1.84 -5.69
CA ASP A 5 -5.25 -1.78 -5.79
C ASP A 5 -5.72 -1.75 -7.25
N GLY A 6 -6.59 -2.69 -7.57
CA GLY A 6 -7.39 -2.68 -8.78
C GLY A 6 -8.81 -2.19 -8.50
N VAL A 7 -9.72 -2.40 -9.45
CA VAL A 7 -11.12 -2.00 -9.29
C VAL A 7 -11.75 -2.73 -8.12
N ALA A 8 -12.19 -1.98 -7.12
CA ALA A 8 -12.86 -2.47 -5.94
C ALA A 8 -14.33 -2.88 -6.24
N PRO A 9 -14.97 -3.68 -5.37
CA PRO A 9 -16.41 -3.93 -5.45
C PRO A 9 -17.22 -2.63 -5.43
N ARG A 10 -18.40 -2.64 -6.06
CA ARG A 10 -19.24 -1.45 -6.23
C ARG A 10 -19.54 -0.70 -4.92
N ALA A 11 -19.80 -1.43 -3.84
CA ALA A 11 -20.07 -0.83 -2.53
C ALA A 11 -18.86 -0.01 -2.02
N LYS A 12 -17.67 -0.56 -2.16
CA LYS A 12 -16.42 0.12 -1.78
C LYS A 12 -16.13 1.34 -2.67
N MET A 13 -16.50 1.29 -3.95
CA MET A 13 -16.32 2.43 -4.87
C MET A 13 -17.08 3.67 -4.38
N ASN A 14 -18.28 3.53 -3.83
CA ASN A 14 -19.03 4.64 -3.26
C ASN A 14 -18.30 5.26 -2.05
N GLN A 15 -17.78 4.43 -1.17
CA GLN A 15 -16.99 4.87 -0.03
C GLN A 15 -15.71 5.61 -0.47
N GLN A 16 -14.98 5.04 -1.43
CA GLN A 16 -13.78 5.66 -2.00
C GLN A 16 -14.10 7.01 -2.64
N ARG A 17 -15.21 7.11 -3.39
CA ARG A 17 -15.66 8.35 -3.99
C ARG A 17 -15.94 9.43 -2.95
N SER A 18 -16.69 9.10 -1.90
CA SER A 18 -16.98 10.03 -0.80
C SER A 18 -15.72 10.53 -0.11
N ARG A 19 -14.74 9.63 0.13
CA ARG A 19 -13.45 9.99 0.71
C ARG A 19 -12.67 10.96 -0.18
N ARG A 20 -12.64 10.72 -1.49
CA ARG A 20 -11.95 11.61 -2.45
C ARG A 20 -12.57 13.01 -2.49
N PHE A 21 -13.89 13.11 -2.53
CA PHE A 21 -14.58 14.40 -2.47
C PHE A 21 -14.28 15.15 -1.18
N ARG A 22 -14.24 14.45 -0.05
CA ARG A 22 -13.89 15.06 1.24
C ARG A 22 -12.45 15.59 1.21
N SER A 23 -11.48 14.79 0.79
CA SER A 23 -10.07 15.19 0.71
C SER A 23 -9.88 16.40 -0.22
N ALA A 24 -10.56 16.42 -1.37
CA ALA A 24 -10.50 17.56 -2.29
C ALA A 24 -11.10 18.83 -1.65
N SER A 25 -12.23 18.70 -0.94
CA SER A 25 -12.85 19.82 -0.22
C SER A 25 -11.99 20.35 0.92
N GLU A 26 -11.37 19.46 1.68
CA GLU A 26 -10.46 19.82 2.78
C GLU A 26 -9.21 20.53 2.24
N ALA A 27 -8.60 20.02 1.18
CA ALA A 27 -7.46 20.66 0.54
C ALA A 27 -7.79 22.06 -0.02
N ALA A 28 -8.98 22.24 -0.59
CA ALA A 28 -9.45 23.54 -1.07
C ALA A 28 -9.62 24.54 0.09
N LYS A 29 -10.19 24.09 1.22
CA LYS A 29 -10.35 24.93 2.42
C LYS A 29 -8.99 25.32 3.03
N GLU A 30 -8.08 24.37 3.14
CA GLU A 30 -6.73 24.66 3.66
C GLU A 30 -6.00 25.70 2.81
N ARG A 31 -6.11 25.63 1.48
CA ARG A 31 -5.54 26.65 0.58
C ARG A 31 -6.16 28.01 0.78
N GLU A 32 -7.48 28.08 0.88
CA GLU A 32 -8.19 29.35 1.10
C GLU A 32 -7.81 29.97 2.45
N GLU A 33 -7.67 29.15 3.50
CA GLU A 33 -7.22 29.62 4.82
C GLU A 33 -5.77 30.09 4.80
N ALA A 34 -4.86 29.35 4.14
CA ALA A 34 -3.48 29.75 3.96
C ALA A 34 -3.37 31.11 3.23
N ARG A 35 -4.17 31.28 2.18
CA ARG A 35 -4.26 32.54 1.44
C ARG A 35 -4.75 33.69 2.32
N ARG A 36 -5.74 33.44 3.17
CA ARG A 36 -6.22 34.46 4.14
C ARG A 36 -5.19 34.83 5.19
N ARG A 37 -4.32 33.87 5.56
CA ARG A 37 -3.18 34.11 6.48
C ARG A 37 -2.00 34.80 5.81
N GLY A 38 -2.06 35.03 4.48
CA GLY A 38 -0.96 35.64 3.71
C GLY A 38 0.26 34.71 3.55
N GLU A 39 0.08 33.42 3.69
CA GLU A 39 1.12 32.45 3.44
C GLU A 39 1.44 32.40 1.93
N PRO A 40 2.74 32.28 1.55
CA PRO A 40 3.12 32.17 0.15
C PRO A 40 2.51 30.92 -0.46
N GLU A 41 1.90 31.08 -1.65
CA GLU A 41 1.43 29.93 -2.41
C GLU A 41 2.63 29.08 -2.83
N PRO A 42 2.56 27.73 -2.68
CA PRO A 42 3.65 26.87 -3.11
C PRO A 42 3.86 27.00 -4.63
N GLU A 43 5.12 27.03 -5.02
CA GLU A 43 5.49 27.05 -6.45
C GLU A 43 5.06 25.76 -7.14
N GLY A 44 4.20 25.87 -8.17
CA GLY A 44 3.70 24.77 -8.97
C GLY A 44 2.37 24.18 -8.51
N GLU A 45 1.78 23.38 -9.37
CA GLU A 45 0.57 22.65 -9.06
C GLU A 45 0.86 21.48 -8.12
N PRO A 46 0.13 21.34 -7.00
CA PRO A 46 0.31 20.20 -6.11
C PRO A 46 -0.09 18.90 -6.81
N PHE A 47 0.58 17.83 -6.42
CA PHE A 47 0.27 16.50 -6.94
C PHE A 47 -1.20 16.13 -6.68
N ASP A 48 -1.93 15.80 -7.74
CA ASP A 48 -3.31 15.32 -7.64
C ASP A 48 -3.33 13.83 -7.26
N SER A 49 -3.55 13.55 -5.98
CA SER A 49 -3.66 12.19 -5.47
C SER A 49 -4.82 11.39 -6.07
N ASN A 50 -5.79 12.02 -6.73
CA ASN A 50 -6.88 11.32 -7.42
C ASN A 50 -6.39 10.51 -8.63
N CYS A 51 -5.21 10.83 -9.18
CA CYS A 51 -4.59 10.03 -10.23
C CYS A 51 -4.19 8.62 -9.74
N ILE A 52 -4.04 8.41 -8.41
CA ILE A 52 -3.84 7.10 -7.80
C ILE A 52 -5.18 6.37 -7.78
N THR A 53 -5.64 6.00 -8.96
CA THR A 53 -6.93 5.33 -9.17
C THR A 53 -6.74 4.26 -10.25
N PRO A 54 -7.25 3.03 -10.06
CA PRO A 54 -7.21 2.00 -11.08
C PRO A 54 -7.77 2.49 -12.42
N GLY A 55 -7.05 2.21 -13.51
CA GLY A 55 -7.44 2.61 -14.86
C GLY A 55 -6.93 4.00 -15.30
N THR A 56 -6.21 4.73 -14.46
CA THR A 56 -5.56 5.99 -14.86
C THR A 56 -4.21 5.72 -15.58
N GLU A 57 -3.78 6.67 -16.38
CA GLU A 57 -2.47 6.64 -17.03
C GLU A 57 -1.33 6.58 -15.98
N PHE A 58 -1.49 7.31 -14.87
CA PHE A 58 -0.52 7.27 -13.78
C PHE A 58 -0.31 5.84 -13.26
N MET A 59 -1.40 5.11 -12.99
CA MET A 59 -1.31 3.73 -12.49
C MET A 59 -0.74 2.75 -13.53
N ALA A 60 -1.05 2.96 -14.81
CA ALA A 60 -0.47 2.18 -15.89
C ALA A 60 1.05 2.38 -15.95
N ARG A 61 1.50 3.63 -15.93
CA ARG A 61 2.94 3.98 -15.91
C ARG A 61 3.62 3.46 -14.64
N LEU A 62 2.99 3.57 -13.49
CA LEU A 62 3.51 3.04 -12.23
C LEU A 62 3.73 1.54 -12.32
N THR A 63 2.78 0.80 -12.85
CA THR A 63 2.90 -0.66 -13.03
C THR A 63 4.09 -1.02 -13.92
N GLU A 64 4.29 -0.33 -15.04
CA GLU A 64 5.45 -0.55 -15.93
C GLU A 64 6.78 -0.19 -15.24
N HIS A 65 6.84 0.90 -14.46
CA HIS A 65 8.03 1.24 -13.68
C HIS A 65 8.34 0.18 -12.60
N LEU A 66 7.33 -0.37 -11.96
CA LEU A 66 7.54 -1.45 -10.98
C LEU A 66 8.04 -2.74 -11.64
N LYS A 67 7.52 -3.11 -12.80
CA LYS A 67 8.04 -4.24 -13.59
C LYS A 67 9.51 -4.03 -13.95
N PHE A 68 9.85 -2.84 -14.42
CA PHE A 68 11.24 -2.48 -14.69
C PHE A 68 12.11 -2.53 -13.44
N TYR A 69 11.64 -1.96 -12.33
CA TYR A 69 12.36 -1.94 -11.06
C TYR A 69 12.68 -3.36 -10.55
N VAL A 70 11.67 -4.25 -10.58
CA VAL A 70 11.85 -5.65 -10.15
C VAL A 70 12.91 -6.34 -11.01
N ARG A 71 12.82 -6.21 -12.34
CA ARG A 71 13.81 -6.80 -13.27
C ARG A 71 15.21 -6.25 -13.02
N LYS A 72 15.32 -4.94 -12.85
CA LYS A 72 16.60 -4.28 -12.54
C LYS A 72 17.17 -4.83 -11.24
N LYS A 73 16.37 -4.90 -10.17
CA LYS A 73 16.80 -5.42 -8.88
C LYS A 73 17.23 -6.88 -8.95
N GLN A 74 16.49 -7.73 -9.64
CA GLN A 74 16.87 -9.14 -9.82
C GLN A 74 18.15 -9.33 -10.62
N THR A 75 18.49 -8.39 -11.49
CA THR A 75 19.72 -8.44 -12.31
C THR A 75 20.93 -7.86 -11.59
N GLU A 76 20.76 -6.76 -10.86
CA GLU A 76 21.88 -5.98 -10.30
C GLU A 76 22.13 -6.26 -8.81
N ASP A 77 21.14 -6.75 -8.06
CA ASP A 77 21.21 -6.91 -6.62
C ASP A 77 21.22 -8.40 -6.23
N PRO A 78 22.33 -8.92 -5.70
CA PRO A 78 22.45 -10.34 -5.33
C PRO A 78 21.40 -10.81 -4.31
N LEU A 79 20.86 -9.91 -3.47
CA LEU A 79 19.82 -10.24 -2.50
C LEU A 79 18.48 -10.53 -3.20
N TRP A 80 18.26 -9.96 -4.38
CA TRP A 80 17.04 -10.13 -5.17
C TRP A 80 17.15 -11.27 -6.20
N ALA A 81 18.35 -11.69 -6.54
CA ALA A 81 18.59 -12.67 -7.61
C ALA A 81 17.86 -14.01 -7.42
N LYS A 82 17.61 -14.40 -6.16
CA LYS A 82 16.91 -15.66 -5.81
C LYS A 82 15.47 -15.46 -5.37
N VAL A 83 14.98 -14.21 -5.37
CA VAL A 83 13.62 -13.89 -4.92
C VAL A 83 12.64 -14.06 -6.07
N THR A 84 11.63 -14.89 -5.88
CA THR A 84 10.47 -14.93 -6.79
C THR A 84 9.57 -13.75 -6.50
N VAL A 85 9.29 -12.94 -7.53
CA VAL A 85 8.41 -11.77 -7.39
C VAL A 85 7.17 -11.98 -8.25
N ILE A 86 6.00 -11.94 -7.62
CA ILE A 86 4.71 -11.93 -8.28
C ILE A 86 4.14 -10.53 -8.15
N LEU A 87 3.95 -9.83 -9.26
CA LEU A 87 3.36 -8.49 -9.28
C LEU A 87 1.91 -8.55 -9.79
N SER A 88 0.98 -8.18 -8.92
CA SER A 88 -0.43 -8.01 -9.25
C SER A 88 -0.70 -6.51 -9.39
N GLY A 89 -0.77 -6.02 -10.62
CA GLY A 89 -0.95 -4.60 -10.94
C GLY A 89 -2.38 -4.09 -10.77
N HIS A 90 -2.58 -2.82 -11.09
CA HIS A 90 -3.88 -2.14 -10.99
C HIS A 90 -4.94 -2.69 -11.97
N GLU A 91 -4.51 -3.39 -13.01
CA GLU A 91 -5.35 -4.04 -14.02
C GLU A 91 -6.09 -5.29 -13.48
N VAL A 92 -5.55 -5.88 -12.40
CA VAL A 92 -6.19 -7.01 -11.71
C VAL A 92 -7.19 -6.46 -10.70
N ARG A 93 -8.45 -6.85 -10.82
CA ARG A 93 -9.53 -6.43 -9.93
C ARG A 93 -9.27 -6.79 -8.48
N GLY A 94 -9.83 -6.00 -7.57
CA GLY A 94 -9.75 -6.20 -6.12
C GLY A 94 -8.76 -5.26 -5.45
N GLU A 95 -8.96 -5.03 -4.16
CA GLU A 95 -8.03 -4.27 -3.32
C GLU A 95 -6.78 -5.10 -3.07
N GLY A 96 -5.62 -4.46 -2.92
CA GLY A 96 -4.33 -5.14 -2.80
C GLY A 96 -4.30 -6.18 -1.69
N GLU A 97 -4.85 -5.85 -0.54
CA GLU A 97 -4.97 -6.75 0.62
C GLU A 97 -5.79 -8.00 0.31
N HIS A 98 -6.90 -7.86 -0.39
CA HIS A 98 -7.74 -8.99 -0.79
C HIS A 98 -7.06 -9.88 -1.82
N LYS A 99 -6.28 -9.31 -2.74
CA LYS A 99 -5.47 -10.08 -3.69
C LYS A 99 -4.40 -10.92 -2.98
N ILE A 100 -3.78 -10.36 -1.92
CA ILE A 100 -2.82 -11.10 -1.10
C ILE A 100 -3.51 -12.27 -0.41
N MET A 101 -4.67 -12.04 0.20
CA MET A 101 -5.45 -13.11 0.85
C MET A 101 -5.91 -14.18 -0.14
N GLU A 102 -6.30 -13.78 -1.34
CA GLU A 102 -6.66 -14.71 -2.43
C GLU A 102 -5.46 -15.56 -2.84
N HIS A 103 -4.28 -14.94 -2.96
CA HIS A 103 -3.04 -15.64 -3.28
C HIS A 103 -2.68 -16.67 -2.21
N ILE A 104 -2.77 -16.33 -0.92
CA ILE A 104 -2.52 -17.27 0.18
C ILE A 104 -3.49 -18.45 0.12
N ARG A 105 -4.79 -18.19 -0.06
CA ARG A 105 -5.80 -19.26 -0.20
C ARG A 105 -5.53 -20.16 -1.41
N TRP A 106 -5.15 -19.56 -2.54
CA TRP A 106 -4.78 -20.33 -3.72
C TRP A 106 -3.52 -21.17 -3.48
N ALA A 107 -2.48 -20.58 -2.90
CA ALA A 107 -1.23 -21.28 -2.60
C ALA A 107 -1.45 -22.52 -1.72
N ARG A 108 -2.35 -22.42 -0.73
CA ARG A 108 -2.72 -23.57 0.13
C ARG A 108 -3.33 -24.76 -0.62
N THR A 109 -3.84 -24.56 -1.81
CA THR A 109 -4.39 -25.65 -2.63
C THR A 109 -3.35 -26.32 -3.50
N GLN A 110 -2.12 -25.81 -3.52
CA GLN A 110 -1.06 -26.37 -4.36
C GLN A 110 -0.42 -27.59 -3.69
N PRO A 111 0.04 -28.57 -4.48
CA PRO A 111 0.64 -29.80 -3.94
C PRO A 111 1.94 -29.60 -3.15
N ASP A 112 2.65 -28.51 -3.44
CA ASP A 112 3.93 -28.12 -2.85
C ASP A 112 3.76 -27.12 -1.69
N TRP A 113 2.54 -26.94 -1.18
CA TRP A 113 2.30 -26.06 -0.03
C TRP A 113 3.00 -26.57 1.23
N GLU A 114 3.76 -25.66 1.86
CA GLU A 114 4.40 -25.92 3.15
C GLU A 114 3.52 -25.39 4.30
N PRO A 115 2.94 -26.28 5.13
CA PRO A 115 2.00 -25.87 6.20
C PRO A 115 2.60 -24.94 7.27
N ASN A 116 3.92 -24.95 7.40
CA ASN A 116 4.66 -24.10 8.35
C ASN A 116 5.33 -22.90 7.69
N GLN A 117 4.89 -22.53 6.50
CA GLN A 117 5.42 -21.37 5.81
C GLN A 117 5.19 -20.09 6.63
N THR A 118 6.23 -19.26 6.73
CA THR A 118 6.15 -17.96 7.38
C THR A 118 5.64 -16.91 6.39
N HIS A 119 4.67 -16.13 6.83
CA HIS A 119 4.13 -15.00 6.09
C HIS A 119 4.53 -13.69 6.76
N CYS A 120 4.93 -12.71 5.94
CA CYS A 120 5.18 -11.35 6.38
C CYS A 120 4.41 -10.40 5.46
N LEU A 121 3.40 -9.73 5.99
CA LEU A 121 2.59 -8.76 5.25
C LEU A 121 3.00 -7.34 5.63
N TYR A 122 3.48 -6.57 4.66
CA TYR A 122 3.81 -5.17 4.85
C TYR A 122 2.63 -4.27 4.47
N GLY A 123 2.18 -3.45 5.41
CA GLY A 123 1.11 -2.48 5.19
C GLY A 123 0.72 -1.73 6.46
N LEU A 124 0.04 -0.59 6.28
CA LEU A 124 -0.33 0.33 7.38
C LEU A 124 -1.79 0.20 7.81
N ASP A 125 -2.64 -0.41 7.00
CA ASP A 125 -4.07 -0.50 7.28
C ASP A 125 -4.35 -1.41 8.49
N ALA A 126 -5.26 -0.95 9.36
CA ALA A 126 -5.66 -1.71 10.54
C ALA A 126 -6.43 -2.99 10.18
N ASP A 127 -7.10 -3.00 9.04
CA ASP A 127 -7.86 -4.15 8.53
C ASP A 127 -6.97 -5.36 8.26
N LEU A 128 -5.66 -5.12 7.99
CA LEU A 128 -4.68 -6.17 7.77
C LEU A 128 -4.54 -7.11 8.98
N ILE A 129 -4.77 -6.61 10.20
CA ILE A 129 -4.76 -7.45 11.42
C ILE A 129 -5.87 -8.49 11.35
N MET A 130 -7.08 -8.06 10.99
CA MET A 130 -8.23 -8.98 10.88
C MET A 130 -8.05 -9.94 9.71
N LEU A 131 -7.55 -9.46 8.58
CA LEU A 131 -7.27 -10.29 7.41
C LEU A 131 -6.21 -11.34 7.70
N ALA A 132 -5.14 -10.99 8.42
CA ALA A 132 -4.12 -11.92 8.84
C ALA A 132 -4.68 -13.03 9.74
N LEU A 133 -5.49 -12.66 10.74
CA LEU A 133 -6.11 -13.62 11.67
C LEU A 133 -7.01 -14.63 10.95
N VAL A 134 -7.79 -14.20 9.95
CA VAL A 134 -8.71 -15.09 9.24
C VAL A 134 -8.00 -15.99 8.20
N THR A 135 -6.71 -15.81 7.97
CA THR A 135 -5.94 -16.77 7.15
C THR A 135 -5.74 -18.09 7.87
N HIS A 136 -5.73 -18.08 9.20
CA HIS A 136 -5.37 -19.22 10.06
C HIS A 136 -3.96 -19.76 9.79
N GLU A 137 -3.05 -18.90 9.27
CA GLU A 137 -1.65 -19.25 9.11
C GLU A 137 -0.93 -19.16 10.45
N PRO A 138 -0.23 -20.24 10.90
CA PRO A 138 0.37 -20.27 12.25
C PRO A 138 1.54 -19.29 12.39
N HIS A 139 2.25 -19.00 11.30
CA HIS A 139 3.42 -18.13 11.28
C HIS A 139 3.15 -16.90 10.42
N PHE A 140 2.38 -15.96 10.95
CA PHE A 140 2.01 -14.71 10.26
C PHE A 140 2.48 -13.50 11.05
N CYS A 141 3.22 -12.61 10.42
CA CYS A 141 3.61 -11.33 11.00
C CYS A 141 3.17 -10.16 10.12
N LEU A 142 2.88 -9.03 10.77
CA LEU A 142 2.59 -7.76 10.12
C LEU A 142 3.78 -6.83 10.32
N LEU A 143 4.32 -6.33 9.22
CA LEU A 143 5.36 -5.31 9.21
C LEU A 143 4.71 -3.97 8.85
N ARG A 144 4.91 -2.96 9.70
CA ARG A 144 4.38 -1.61 9.47
C ARG A 144 5.32 -0.54 10.02
N GLU A 145 5.16 0.66 9.52
CA GLU A 145 5.85 1.82 10.10
C GLU A 145 5.28 2.17 11.48
N VAL A 146 6.14 2.69 12.35
CA VAL A 146 5.71 3.16 13.67
C VAL A 146 4.95 4.47 13.51
N VAL A 147 3.68 4.44 13.87
CA VAL A 147 2.84 5.64 13.92
C VAL A 147 2.84 6.17 15.35
N LYS A 148 3.42 7.34 15.57
CA LYS A 148 3.35 8.03 16.88
C LYS A 148 1.98 8.72 16.98
N PHE A 149 1.10 8.18 17.81
CA PHE A 149 -0.12 8.85 18.23
C PHE A 149 0.22 9.71 19.45
N GLY A 150 0.33 11.02 19.29
CA GLY A 150 0.56 11.93 20.41
C GLY A 150 0.79 13.34 19.91
N GLY A 151 -0.02 14.29 20.40
CA GLY A 151 0.03 15.70 20.04
C GLY A 151 1.38 16.32 20.34
N GLY A 152 1.90 17.01 19.37
CA GLY A 152 3.10 17.84 19.45
C GLY A 152 3.81 17.84 18.10
N GLU A 153 3.77 18.97 17.43
CA GLU A 153 4.50 19.34 16.21
C GLU A 153 4.44 18.32 15.06
N ARG A 154 3.94 18.76 13.93
CA ARG A 154 3.98 18.05 12.63
C ARG A 154 5.44 17.73 12.29
N GLY A 155 5.97 16.69 12.91
CA GLY A 155 7.28 16.13 12.64
C GLY A 155 7.16 15.04 11.59
N GLN A 156 8.09 15.03 10.65
CA GLN A 156 8.28 14.03 9.62
C GLN A 156 8.17 12.60 10.20
N PRO A 157 7.61 11.65 9.45
CA PRO A 157 7.60 10.27 9.88
C PRO A 157 9.03 9.77 10.04
N SER A 158 9.45 9.55 11.28
CA SER A 158 10.73 8.91 11.55
C SER A 158 10.64 7.45 11.09
N ARG A 159 11.47 7.07 10.12
CA ARG A 159 11.73 5.69 9.75
C ARG A 159 12.54 5.00 10.86
N GLU A 160 11.94 4.70 11.96
CA GLU A 160 12.51 3.77 12.92
C GLU A 160 11.94 2.37 12.64
N ILE A 161 12.77 1.51 12.12
CA ILE A 161 12.52 0.07 12.13
C ILE A 161 12.76 -0.36 13.56
N LEU A 162 11.68 -0.67 14.28
CA LEU A 162 11.81 -1.36 15.55
C LEU A 162 12.24 -2.79 15.27
N SER A 163 13.55 -3.05 15.38
CA SER A 163 14.01 -4.40 15.63
C SER A 163 13.56 -4.75 17.06
N ASN A 164 12.65 -5.69 17.22
CA ASN A 164 12.47 -6.33 18.49
C ASN A 164 13.74 -7.14 18.78
N PRO A 165 14.52 -6.80 19.79
CA PRO A 165 15.50 -7.75 20.31
C PRO A 165 14.69 -8.75 21.12
N THR A 166 14.43 -9.89 20.55
CA THR A 166 14.11 -11.07 21.34
C THR A 166 15.44 -11.71 21.68
N ASP A 167 15.83 -11.55 22.93
CA ASP A 167 16.76 -12.45 23.59
C ASP A 167 16.16 -13.85 23.70
#